data_71c8b0f4ed705207812ac3cea9f9a5d2
#
_entry.id   71c8b0f4ed705207812ac3cea9f9a5d2
#
_cell.length_a   1.000
_cell.length_b   1.000
_cell.length_c   1.000
_cell.angle_alpha   90.00
_cell.angle_beta   90.00
_cell.angle_gamma   90.00
#
_symmetry.space_group_name_H-M   'P 1'
#
loop_
_entity.id
_entity.type
_entity.pdbx_description
1 polymer ?
#
loop_
_entity_poly.entity_id
_entity_poly.type
_entity_poly.pdbx_seq_one_letter_code
_entity_poly.pdbx_strand_id
1 'polypeptide(L)'
;MWLWYDWRAAAVADANGNIVDEEIWDGHYPEHAIIERLQIIAKGGMISEAKILAERFPEATVLVHGDQQLPDADWPLPDDEAQSAADAAAISMSKLGVAMAAGDPDKRLEYLVRASDELRASHLTMEARLVEWVVLFLPEARFGGDRSALGKTVSESDDLQMLAKKLDVELPPVGPSKSEWKALREFGEGVSTFRGRLDRLENAVRTLATEHLPSNSMLIGPLLAARLCVEAHGRMRLARLPSGTVQVLGAEKAFFNHLKTGAPPPKHGHIFMHPWISRSPKWIRGKISRTLASKISIAAKIDAFEGTPWTEEDVELVENRIEEIRTNFPTPQSRSQQR
;
A
#
# COMPACT_ATOMS: atom_id res chain seq x y z
N MET A 1 45.31 -7.46 -3.39
CA MET A 1 44.66 -8.57 -4.10
C MET A 1 43.16 -8.33 -4.18
N TRP A 2 42.53 -8.85 -5.21
CA TRP A 2 41.09 -8.68 -5.47
C TRP A 2 40.44 -10.06 -5.54
N LEU A 3 39.36 -10.32 -4.80
CA LEU A 3 38.55 -11.52 -4.88
C LEU A 3 37.27 -11.20 -5.69
N TRP A 4 37.17 -11.80 -6.86
CA TRP A 4 35.98 -11.77 -7.72
C TRP A 4 35.28 -13.14 -7.67
N TYR A 5 33.96 -13.15 -7.83
CA TYR A 5 33.19 -14.38 -8.00
C TYR A 5 31.88 -14.12 -8.74
N ASP A 6 31.40 -15.12 -9.45
CA ASP A 6 30.09 -15.21 -10.03
C ASP A 6 29.32 -16.43 -9.46
N TRP A 7 28.29 -16.88 -10.14
CA TRP A 7 27.52 -18.05 -9.73
C TRP A 7 28.29 -19.36 -9.90
N ARG A 8 29.34 -19.41 -10.75
CA ARG A 8 30.10 -20.59 -11.14
C ARG A 8 31.52 -20.63 -10.58
N ALA A 9 32.17 -19.51 -10.55
CA ALA A 9 33.59 -19.42 -10.28
C ALA A 9 33.95 -18.33 -9.27
N ALA A 10 35.09 -18.46 -8.65
CA ALA A 10 35.73 -17.41 -7.89
C ALA A 10 37.23 -17.38 -8.27
N ALA A 11 37.82 -16.18 -8.28
CA ALA A 11 39.24 -16.01 -8.59
C ALA A 11 39.83 -14.86 -7.77
N VAL A 12 41.13 -14.98 -7.45
CA VAL A 12 41.92 -13.94 -6.79
C VAL A 12 42.94 -13.39 -7.77
N ALA A 13 42.95 -12.10 -8.00
CA ALA A 13 43.96 -11.41 -8.80
C ALA A 13 44.89 -10.55 -7.96
N ASP A 14 46.16 -10.41 -8.41
CA ASP A 14 47.11 -9.49 -7.84
C ASP A 14 46.88 -8.02 -8.31
N ALA A 15 47.76 -7.13 -7.88
CA ALA A 15 47.64 -5.69 -8.26
C ALA A 15 47.94 -5.45 -9.76
N ASN A 16 48.54 -6.39 -10.47
CA ASN A 16 48.86 -6.33 -11.89
C ASN A 16 47.80 -6.99 -12.78
N GLY A 17 46.73 -7.56 -12.16
CA GLY A 17 45.66 -8.27 -12.89
C GLY A 17 45.95 -9.76 -13.18
N ASN A 18 47.06 -10.33 -12.65
CA ASN A 18 47.32 -11.74 -12.84
C ASN A 18 46.49 -12.58 -11.87
N ILE A 19 45.83 -13.62 -12.38
CA ILE A 19 45.11 -14.59 -11.53
C ILE A 19 46.12 -15.39 -10.72
N VAL A 20 46.00 -15.32 -9.39
CA VAL A 20 46.87 -16.02 -8.42
C VAL A 20 46.30 -17.38 -8.05
N ASP A 21 44.98 -17.46 -7.90
CA ASP A 21 44.29 -18.71 -7.55
C ASP A 21 42.82 -18.60 -8.04
N GLU A 22 42.26 -19.75 -8.42
CA GLU A 22 40.86 -19.82 -8.86
C GLU A 22 40.20 -21.13 -8.43
N GLU A 23 38.93 -21.07 -8.17
CA GLU A 23 38.05 -22.20 -7.89
C GLU A 23 36.87 -22.14 -8.81
N ILE A 24 36.68 -23.17 -9.65
CA ILE A 24 35.61 -23.22 -10.66
C ILE A 24 34.73 -24.42 -10.37
N TRP A 25 33.42 -24.22 -10.39
CA TRP A 25 32.48 -25.32 -10.36
C TRP A 25 32.45 -26.01 -11.72
N ASP A 26 33.18 -27.13 -11.84
CA ASP A 26 33.23 -27.94 -13.04
C ASP A 26 32.10 -28.96 -13.11
N GLY A 27 31.54 -29.15 -14.29
CA GLY A 27 30.61 -30.22 -14.59
C GLY A 27 29.24 -29.78 -15.02
N HIS A 28 28.25 -30.62 -14.74
CA HIS A 28 26.85 -30.34 -15.12
C HIS A 28 26.26 -29.30 -14.19
N TYR A 29 25.58 -28.27 -14.78
CA TYR A 29 24.94 -27.18 -14.08
C TYR A 29 23.41 -27.37 -14.00
N PRO A 30 22.87 -28.15 -13.05
CA PRO A 30 21.43 -28.29 -12.94
C PRO A 30 20.80 -26.96 -12.52
N GLU A 31 19.69 -26.61 -13.15
CA GLU A 31 19.01 -25.32 -13.00
C GLU A 31 18.76 -24.94 -11.54
N HIS A 32 18.32 -25.91 -10.70
CA HIS A 32 18.05 -25.66 -9.28
C HIS A 32 19.31 -25.23 -8.51
N ALA A 33 20.49 -25.79 -8.83
CA ALA A 33 21.73 -25.43 -8.17
C ALA A 33 22.24 -24.05 -8.62
N ILE A 34 22.05 -23.70 -9.89
CA ILE A 34 22.31 -22.33 -10.36
C ILE A 34 21.39 -21.33 -9.64
N ILE A 35 20.08 -21.62 -9.52
CA ILE A 35 19.12 -20.78 -8.82
C ILE A 35 19.54 -20.57 -7.36
N GLU A 36 19.95 -21.62 -6.65
CA GLU A 36 20.41 -21.52 -5.27
C GLU A 36 21.62 -20.60 -5.13
N ARG A 37 22.62 -20.73 -6.02
CA ARG A 37 23.82 -19.89 -6.04
C ARG A 37 23.49 -18.42 -6.37
N LEU A 38 22.64 -18.19 -7.36
CA LEU A 38 22.18 -16.84 -7.70
C LEU A 38 21.41 -16.19 -6.52
N GLN A 39 20.63 -16.96 -5.77
CA GLN A 39 19.95 -16.47 -4.56
C GLN A 39 20.92 -16.11 -3.44
N ILE A 40 22.00 -16.87 -3.27
CA ILE A 40 23.05 -16.56 -2.30
C ILE A 40 23.70 -15.21 -2.65
N ILE A 41 24.10 -15.03 -3.91
CA ILE A 41 24.71 -13.78 -4.40
C ILE A 41 23.75 -12.59 -4.27
N ALA A 42 22.50 -12.75 -4.67
CA ALA A 42 21.47 -11.70 -4.57
C ALA A 42 21.23 -11.23 -3.12
N LYS A 43 21.49 -12.08 -2.13
CA LYS A 43 21.41 -11.73 -0.70
C LYS A 43 22.74 -11.17 -0.14
N GLY A 44 23.73 -10.93 -0.99
CA GLY A 44 25.06 -10.47 -0.58
C GLY A 44 25.93 -11.56 0.05
N GLY A 45 25.58 -12.83 -0.14
CA GLY A 45 26.37 -13.98 0.32
C GLY A 45 27.42 -14.42 -0.69
N MET A 46 28.40 -15.20 -0.22
CA MET A 46 29.43 -15.81 -1.04
C MET A 46 29.08 -17.26 -1.35
N ILE A 47 29.37 -17.70 -2.57
CA ILE A 47 29.36 -19.11 -2.97
C ILE A 47 30.50 -19.88 -2.28
N SER A 48 30.46 -21.22 -2.32
CA SER A 48 31.45 -22.08 -1.68
C SER A 48 32.89 -21.80 -2.14
N GLU A 49 33.10 -21.67 -3.43
CA GLU A 49 34.37 -21.36 -4.07
C GLU A 49 34.93 -20.01 -3.58
N ALA A 50 34.11 -18.99 -3.51
CA ALA A 50 34.51 -17.67 -3.00
C ALA A 50 34.89 -17.72 -1.50
N LYS A 51 34.23 -18.55 -0.70
CA LYS A 51 34.56 -18.74 0.72
C LYS A 51 35.93 -19.42 0.89
N ILE A 52 36.19 -20.45 0.09
CA ILE A 52 37.48 -21.15 0.10
C ILE A 52 38.62 -20.17 -0.21
N LEU A 53 38.46 -19.36 -1.25
CA LEU A 53 39.47 -18.37 -1.61
C LEU A 53 39.59 -17.23 -0.58
N ALA A 54 38.48 -16.79 0.01
CA ALA A 54 38.51 -15.79 1.08
C ALA A 54 39.25 -16.29 2.35
N GLU A 55 39.18 -17.57 2.65
CA GLU A 55 39.94 -18.19 3.75
C GLU A 55 41.44 -18.30 3.43
N ARG A 56 41.80 -18.59 2.15
CA ARG A 56 43.20 -18.65 1.71
C ARG A 56 43.85 -17.26 1.59
N PHE A 57 43.07 -16.25 1.22
CA PHE A 57 43.52 -14.88 0.96
C PHE A 57 42.75 -13.86 1.79
N PRO A 58 42.86 -13.84 3.12
CA PRO A 58 42.07 -13.01 4.01
C PRO A 58 42.31 -11.51 3.80
N GLU A 59 43.43 -11.11 3.18
CA GLU A 59 43.73 -9.72 2.81
C GLU A 59 43.13 -9.28 1.46
N ALA A 60 42.50 -10.18 0.69
CA ALA A 60 41.92 -9.85 -0.59
C ALA A 60 40.64 -9.03 -0.42
N THR A 61 40.54 -7.93 -1.16
CA THR A 61 39.32 -7.10 -1.20
C THR A 61 38.29 -7.78 -2.07
N VAL A 62 37.13 -8.09 -1.48
CA VAL A 62 36.00 -8.66 -2.21
C VAL A 62 35.37 -7.61 -3.13
N LEU A 63 35.25 -7.94 -4.41
CA LEU A 63 34.59 -7.09 -5.40
C LEU A 63 33.08 -7.27 -5.28
N VAL A 64 32.37 -6.19 -4.96
CA VAL A 64 30.91 -6.19 -4.89
C VAL A 64 30.34 -5.97 -6.29
N HIS A 65 29.41 -6.83 -6.71
CA HIS A 65 28.76 -6.68 -8.01
C HIS A 65 27.97 -5.37 -8.11
N GLY A 66 28.18 -4.63 -9.20
CA GLY A 66 27.29 -3.58 -9.67
C GLY A 66 27.86 -2.17 -9.78
N ASP A 67 28.75 -1.72 -8.89
CA ASP A 67 29.14 -0.29 -8.83
C ASP A 67 30.65 -0.02 -8.97
N GLN A 68 31.46 -1.05 -9.01
CA GLN A 68 32.91 -0.91 -9.15
C GLN A 68 33.36 -1.35 -10.53
N GLN A 69 34.19 -0.52 -11.17
CA GLN A 69 34.89 -0.92 -12.35
C GLN A 69 35.82 -2.10 -11.99
N LEU A 70 35.57 -3.27 -12.56
CA LEU A 70 36.39 -4.44 -12.32
C LEU A 70 37.82 -4.12 -12.73
N PRO A 71 38.85 -4.48 -11.90
CA PRO A 71 40.24 -4.43 -12.33
C PRO A 71 40.43 -5.23 -13.62
N ASP A 72 41.29 -4.75 -14.49
CA ASP A 72 41.64 -5.46 -15.72
C ASP A 72 42.43 -6.74 -15.37
N ALA A 73 41.78 -7.88 -15.52
CA ALA A 73 42.31 -9.19 -15.24
C ALA A 73 41.59 -10.26 -16.07
N ASP A 74 42.25 -11.39 -16.31
CA ASP A 74 41.68 -12.54 -17.04
C ASP A 74 40.73 -13.35 -16.13
N TRP A 75 39.63 -12.72 -15.70
CA TRP A 75 38.62 -13.39 -14.87
C TRP A 75 38.04 -14.60 -15.57
N PRO A 76 37.75 -15.72 -14.86
CA PRO A 76 37.18 -16.93 -15.43
C PRO A 76 35.70 -16.74 -15.75
N LEU A 77 35.38 -15.92 -16.75
CA LEU A 77 34.01 -15.65 -17.16
C LEU A 77 33.34 -16.89 -17.73
N PRO A 78 31.98 -17.03 -17.58
CA PRO A 78 31.25 -18.14 -18.15
C PRO A 78 31.34 -18.12 -19.69
N ASP A 79 31.43 -19.27 -20.32
CA ASP A 79 31.26 -19.43 -21.75
C ASP A 79 29.77 -19.27 -22.16
N ASP A 80 29.48 -19.29 -23.46
CA ASP A 80 28.13 -19.07 -23.98
C ASP A 80 27.12 -20.11 -23.46
N GLU A 81 27.52 -21.35 -23.22
CA GLU A 81 26.67 -22.43 -22.71
C GLU A 81 26.35 -22.20 -21.22
N ALA A 82 27.35 -21.91 -20.42
CA ALA A 82 27.18 -21.59 -18.99
C ALA A 82 26.38 -20.31 -18.81
N GLN A 83 26.62 -19.29 -19.63
CA GLN A 83 25.82 -18.04 -19.60
C GLN A 83 24.36 -18.29 -19.94
N SER A 84 24.08 -19.08 -20.99
CA SER A 84 22.73 -19.46 -21.37
C SER A 84 21.99 -20.22 -20.27
N ALA A 85 22.71 -21.13 -19.57
CA ALA A 85 22.14 -21.83 -18.42
C ALA A 85 21.82 -20.88 -17.25
N ALA A 86 22.70 -19.92 -16.97
CA ALA A 86 22.46 -18.89 -15.97
C ALA A 86 21.28 -17.99 -16.29
N ASP A 87 21.14 -17.57 -17.55
CA ASP A 87 20.01 -16.75 -18.02
C ASP A 87 18.68 -17.51 -17.89
N ALA A 88 18.65 -18.78 -18.26
CA ALA A 88 17.48 -19.63 -18.07
C ALA A 88 17.09 -19.76 -16.58
N ALA A 89 18.08 -20.02 -15.71
CA ALA A 89 17.89 -20.11 -14.28
C ALA A 89 17.40 -18.76 -13.67
N ALA A 90 17.96 -17.62 -14.11
CA ALA A 90 17.52 -16.29 -13.70
C ALA A 90 16.08 -15.98 -14.11
N ILE A 91 15.68 -16.40 -15.32
CA ILE A 91 14.29 -16.28 -15.77
C ILE A 91 13.37 -17.14 -14.91
N SER A 92 13.75 -18.38 -14.62
CA SER A 92 12.98 -19.29 -13.75
C SER A 92 12.86 -18.75 -12.32
N MET A 93 13.96 -18.22 -11.76
CA MET A 93 13.96 -17.56 -10.46
C MET A 93 13.02 -16.34 -10.44
N SER A 94 13.02 -15.54 -11.49
CA SER A 94 12.13 -14.39 -11.63
C SER A 94 10.66 -14.82 -11.71
N LYS A 95 10.34 -15.86 -12.49
CA LYS A 95 8.99 -16.43 -12.58
C LYS A 95 8.51 -16.95 -11.22
N LEU A 96 9.38 -17.65 -10.50
CA LEU A 96 9.08 -18.14 -9.15
C LEU A 96 8.83 -16.96 -8.19
N GLY A 97 9.67 -15.92 -8.24
CA GLY A 97 9.50 -14.71 -7.44
C GLY A 97 8.15 -14.01 -7.69
N VAL A 98 7.73 -13.93 -8.95
CA VAL A 98 6.40 -13.40 -9.33
C VAL A 98 5.28 -14.28 -8.79
N ALA A 99 5.39 -15.61 -8.93
CA ALA A 99 4.39 -16.54 -8.40
C ALA A 99 4.29 -16.47 -6.87
N MET A 100 5.38 -16.35 -6.16
CA MET A 100 5.39 -16.17 -4.71
C MET A 100 4.76 -14.83 -4.31
N ALA A 101 5.06 -13.75 -5.04
CA ALA A 101 4.44 -12.44 -4.81
C ALA A 101 2.93 -12.47 -5.05
N ALA A 102 2.44 -13.25 -6.03
CA ALA A 102 1.01 -13.43 -6.27
C ALA A 102 0.32 -14.20 -5.11
N GLY A 103 1.05 -15.06 -4.40
CA GLY A 103 0.59 -15.73 -3.18
C GLY A 103 0.62 -14.86 -1.92
N ASP A 104 1.39 -13.77 -1.92
CA ASP A 104 1.56 -12.90 -0.76
C ASP A 104 0.30 -12.06 -0.48
N PRO A 105 -0.37 -12.23 0.68
CA PRO A 105 -1.55 -11.45 1.04
C PRO A 105 -1.29 -9.94 1.11
N ASP A 106 -0.09 -9.49 1.52
CA ASP A 106 0.28 -8.07 1.55
C ASP A 106 0.26 -7.48 0.13
N LYS A 107 0.82 -8.20 -0.85
CA LYS A 107 0.81 -7.77 -2.26
C LYS A 107 -0.60 -7.78 -2.85
N ARG A 108 -1.36 -8.83 -2.62
CA ARG A 108 -2.76 -8.92 -3.07
C ARG A 108 -3.60 -7.78 -2.50
N LEU A 109 -3.42 -7.45 -1.22
CA LEU A 109 -4.10 -6.35 -0.56
C LEU A 109 -3.69 -4.99 -1.16
N GLU A 110 -2.41 -4.81 -1.47
CA GLU A 110 -1.88 -3.60 -2.12
C GLU A 110 -2.60 -3.32 -3.46
N TYR A 111 -2.70 -4.33 -4.33
CA TYR A 111 -3.39 -4.17 -5.63
C TYR A 111 -4.89 -3.88 -5.47
N LEU A 112 -5.57 -4.56 -4.55
CA LEU A 112 -6.99 -4.33 -4.29
C LEU A 112 -7.26 -2.91 -3.74
N VAL A 113 -6.46 -2.45 -2.80
CA VAL A 113 -6.60 -1.10 -2.20
C VAL A 113 -6.32 -0.03 -3.24
N ARG A 114 -5.23 -0.15 -4.02
CA ARG A 114 -4.91 0.80 -5.10
C ARG A 114 -6.01 0.89 -6.15
N ALA A 115 -6.47 -0.26 -6.65
CA ALA A 115 -7.57 -0.31 -7.61
C ALA A 115 -8.86 0.31 -7.05
N SER A 116 -9.15 0.07 -5.76
CA SER A 116 -10.30 0.68 -5.07
C SER A 116 -10.17 2.20 -4.96
N ASP A 117 -8.98 2.72 -4.64
CA ASP A 117 -8.75 4.17 -4.51
C ASP A 117 -8.83 4.88 -5.86
N GLU A 118 -8.26 4.31 -6.92
CA GLU A 118 -8.35 4.85 -8.29
C GLU A 118 -9.79 4.85 -8.81
N LEU A 119 -10.52 3.74 -8.60
CA LEU A 119 -11.91 3.65 -9.01
C LEU A 119 -12.80 4.60 -8.20
N ARG A 120 -12.53 4.79 -6.92
CA ARG A 120 -13.23 5.76 -6.06
C ARG A 120 -12.99 7.19 -6.55
N ALA A 121 -11.75 7.57 -6.87
CA ALA A 121 -11.43 8.89 -7.39
C ALA A 121 -12.17 9.16 -8.72
N SER A 122 -12.19 8.19 -9.62
CA SER A 122 -12.90 8.25 -10.90
C SER A 122 -14.41 8.37 -10.69
N HIS A 123 -14.99 7.55 -9.81
CA HIS A 123 -16.42 7.62 -9.46
C HIS A 123 -16.81 8.99 -8.92
N LEU A 124 -16.05 9.54 -7.96
CA LEU A 124 -16.34 10.85 -7.37
C LEU A 124 -16.31 11.97 -8.40
N THR A 125 -15.39 11.91 -9.36
CA THR A 125 -15.29 12.88 -10.46
C THR A 125 -16.50 12.79 -11.39
N MET A 126 -16.91 11.58 -11.76
CA MET A 126 -18.08 11.35 -12.60
C MET A 126 -19.39 11.73 -11.88
N GLU A 127 -19.50 11.37 -10.61
CA GLU A 127 -20.67 11.73 -9.78
C GLU A 127 -20.83 13.25 -9.67
N ALA A 128 -19.72 13.97 -9.41
CA ALA A 128 -19.75 15.43 -9.37
C ALA A 128 -20.22 16.04 -10.71
N ARG A 129 -19.74 15.52 -11.83
CA ARG A 129 -20.15 15.94 -13.15
C ARG A 129 -21.63 15.63 -13.42
N LEU A 130 -22.11 14.46 -13.00
CA LEU A 130 -23.53 14.11 -13.12
C LEU A 130 -24.41 15.08 -12.32
N VAL A 131 -24.02 15.43 -11.11
CA VAL A 131 -24.74 16.42 -10.29
C VAL A 131 -24.84 17.76 -11.01
N GLU A 132 -23.71 18.28 -11.53
CA GLU A 132 -23.70 19.55 -12.26
C GLU A 132 -24.58 19.49 -13.51
N TRP A 133 -24.57 18.38 -14.22
CA TRP A 133 -25.39 18.23 -15.43
C TRP A 133 -26.88 18.13 -15.13
N VAL A 134 -27.28 17.42 -14.06
CA VAL A 134 -28.68 17.36 -13.60
C VAL A 134 -29.14 18.73 -13.11
N VAL A 135 -28.33 19.46 -12.33
CA VAL A 135 -28.65 20.80 -11.81
C VAL A 135 -28.81 21.82 -12.94
N LEU A 136 -28.13 21.65 -14.09
CA LEU A 136 -28.33 22.53 -15.26
C LEU A 136 -29.78 22.54 -15.70
N PHE A 137 -30.45 21.39 -15.68
CA PHE A 137 -31.86 21.27 -16.07
C PHE A 137 -32.84 21.36 -14.88
N LEU A 138 -32.41 20.93 -13.69
CA LEU A 138 -33.23 20.91 -12.47
C LEU A 138 -32.51 21.67 -11.34
N PRO A 139 -32.45 23.02 -11.41
CA PRO A 139 -31.67 23.84 -10.49
C PRO A 139 -32.14 23.79 -9.04
N GLU A 140 -33.39 23.39 -8.80
CA GLU A 140 -33.97 23.27 -7.46
C GLU A 140 -33.65 21.91 -6.80
N ALA A 141 -33.10 20.95 -7.56
CA ALA A 141 -32.75 19.63 -7.04
C ALA A 141 -31.72 19.75 -5.90
N ARG A 142 -32.06 19.18 -4.75
CA ARG A 142 -31.23 19.17 -3.56
C ARG A 142 -30.64 17.77 -3.38
N PHE A 143 -29.36 17.68 -3.53
CA PHE A 143 -28.63 16.45 -3.25
C PHE A 143 -28.03 16.57 -1.84
N GLY A 144 -28.54 15.77 -0.89
CA GLY A 144 -28.00 15.68 0.46
C GLY A 144 -26.53 15.15 0.45
N GLY A 145 -26.01 14.81 1.61
CA GLY A 145 -24.65 14.28 1.72
C GLY A 145 -24.44 12.94 1.00
N ASP A 146 -25.49 12.17 0.75
CA ASP A 146 -25.46 10.91 0.00
C ASP A 146 -26.02 11.11 -1.41
N ARG A 147 -25.14 11.06 -2.39
CA ARG A 147 -25.46 11.16 -3.83
C ARG A 147 -25.41 9.81 -4.54
N SER A 148 -25.16 8.74 -3.80
CA SER A 148 -24.90 7.41 -4.36
C SER A 148 -26.02 6.85 -5.22
N ALA A 149 -27.27 7.25 -4.96
CA ALA A 149 -28.45 6.84 -5.73
C ALA A 149 -28.66 7.63 -7.02
N LEU A 150 -28.02 8.82 -7.20
CA LEU A 150 -28.32 9.72 -8.32
C LEU A 150 -28.09 9.05 -9.68
N GLY A 151 -26.98 8.36 -9.86
CA GLY A 151 -26.67 7.67 -11.13
C GLY A 151 -27.76 6.67 -11.52
N LYS A 152 -28.24 5.90 -10.55
CA LYS A 152 -29.33 4.94 -10.73
C LYS A 152 -30.65 5.67 -11.03
N THR A 153 -30.97 6.71 -10.27
CA THR A 153 -32.18 7.48 -10.45
C THR A 153 -32.29 8.11 -11.86
N VAL A 154 -31.17 8.65 -12.36
CA VAL A 154 -31.07 9.20 -13.72
C VAL A 154 -31.24 8.10 -14.77
N SER A 155 -30.51 7.00 -14.65
CA SER A 155 -30.54 5.90 -15.64
C SER A 155 -31.89 5.20 -15.74
N GLU A 156 -32.65 5.15 -14.65
CA GLU A 156 -34.02 4.57 -14.57
C GLU A 156 -35.13 5.58 -14.89
N SER A 157 -34.79 6.78 -15.34
CA SER A 157 -35.79 7.78 -15.75
C SER A 157 -35.83 7.84 -17.28
N ASP A 158 -37.05 7.73 -17.85
CA ASP A 158 -37.22 7.72 -19.30
C ASP A 158 -37.07 9.11 -19.90
N ASP A 159 -37.42 10.15 -19.15
CA ASP A 159 -37.34 11.55 -19.54
C ASP A 159 -37.07 12.48 -18.33
N LEU A 160 -36.85 13.76 -18.61
CA LEU A 160 -36.62 14.77 -17.58
C LEU A 160 -37.83 14.93 -16.63
N GLN A 161 -39.05 14.73 -17.12
CA GLN A 161 -40.27 14.83 -16.32
C GLN A 161 -40.31 13.74 -15.23
N MET A 162 -39.96 12.52 -15.60
CA MET A 162 -39.85 11.42 -14.65
C MET A 162 -38.73 11.66 -13.62
N LEU A 163 -37.59 12.20 -14.04
CA LEU A 163 -36.50 12.55 -13.13
C LEU A 163 -36.91 13.66 -12.17
N ALA A 164 -37.55 14.75 -12.66
CA ALA A 164 -38.03 15.84 -11.83
C ALA A 164 -39.03 15.34 -10.77
N LYS A 165 -39.95 14.44 -11.15
CA LYS A 165 -40.88 13.80 -10.22
C LYS A 165 -40.17 12.96 -9.15
N LYS A 166 -39.17 12.21 -9.53
CA LYS A 166 -38.37 11.38 -8.57
C LYS A 166 -37.56 12.26 -7.61
N LEU A 167 -37.12 13.44 -8.04
CA LEU A 167 -36.36 14.38 -7.24
C LEU A 167 -37.24 15.41 -6.49
N ASP A 168 -38.56 15.32 -6.66
CA ASP A 168 -39.57 16.24 -6.04
C ASP A 168 -39.26 17.70 -6.35
N VAL A 169 -39.06 18.02 -7.63
CA VAL A 169 -38.80 19.37 -8.14
C VAL A 169 -39.70 19.70 -9.34
N GLU A 170 -39.91 20.98 -9.58
CA GLU A 170 -40.70 21.43 -10.73
C GLU A 170 -39.96 21.18 -12.05
N LEU A 171 -40.75 20.91 -13.10
CA LEU A 171 -40.22 20.73 -14.44
C LEU A 171 -39.89 22.12 -15.04
N PRO A 172 -38.65 22.33 -15.54
CA PRO A 172 -38.29 23.60 -16.14
C PRO A 172 -39.02 23.82 -17.50
N PRO A 173 -39.16 25.08 -17.92
CA PRO A 173 -39.79 25.39 -19.21
C PRO A 173 -39.00 24.94 -20.43
N VAL A 174 -37.69 24.75 -20.26
CA VAL A 174 -36.75 24.27 -21.29
C VAL A 174 -35.99 23.08 -20.76
N GLY A 175 -35.99 22.00 -21.51
CA GLY A 175 -35.28 20.76 -21.17
C GLY A 175 -34.26 20.33 -22.24
N PRO A 176 -33.56 19.23 -22.01
CA PRO A 176 -32.62 18.68 -22.99
C PRO A 176 -33.33 18.17 -24.24
N SER A 177 -32.66 18.18 -25.35
CA SER A 177 -33.08 17.42 -26.56
C SER A 177 -33.08 15.91 -26.27
N LYS A 178 -33.73 15.15 -27.13
CA LYS A 178 -33.76 13.67 -27.01
C LYS A 178 -32.35 13.04 -26.99
N SER A 179 -31.42 13.58 -27.76
CA SER A 179 -30.05 13.11 -27.82
C SER A 179 -29.26 13.46 -26.56
N GLU A 180 -29.43 14.65 -26.02
CA GLU A 180 -28.81 15.07 -24.76
C GLU A 180 -29.35 14.27 -23.58
N TRP A 181 -30.67 14.04 -23.54
CA TRP A 181 -31.28 13.21 -22.52
C TRP A 181 -30.72 11.78 -22.54
N LYS A 182 -30.60 11.19 -23.75
CA LYS A 182 -30.00 9.86 -23.91
C LYS A 182 -28.58 9.84 -23.38
N ALA A 183 -27.77 10.84 -23.73
CA ALA A 183 -26.37 10.93 -23.24
C ALA A 183 -26.31 11.08 -21.70
N LEU A 184 -27.17 11.91 -21.11
CA LEU A 184 -27.25 12.08 -19.64
C LEU A 184 -27.65 10.76 -18.95
N ARG A 185 -28.59 10.03 -19.51
CA ARG A 185 -29.03 8.71 -19.00
C ARG A 185 -27.90 7.67 -19.04
N GLU A 186 -27.20 7.55 -20.17
CA GLU A 186 -26.07 6.65 -20.32
C GLU A 186 -24.91 7.03 -19.39
N PHE A 187 -24.69 8.33 -19.17
CA PHE A 187 -23.70 8.80 -18.19
C PHE A 187 -24.09 8.42 -16.76
N GLY A 188 -25.37 8.57 -16.40
CA GLY A 188 -25.92 8.14 -15.11
C GLY A 188 -25.76 6.64 -14.88
N GLU A 189 -26.00 5.81 -15.92
CA GLU A 189 -25.75 4.37 -15.88
C GLU A 189 -24.27 4.05 -15.64
N GLY A 190 -23.37 4.79 -16.31
CA GLY A 190 -21.92 4.70 -16.08
C GLY A 190 -21.55 4.96 -14.62
N VAL A 191 -22.06 6.06 -14.03
CA VAL A 191 -21.84 6.41 -12.61
C VAL A 191 -22.34 5.30 -11.67
N SER A 192 -23.53 4.77 -11.91
CA SER A 192 -24.12 3.66 -11.12
C SER A 192 -23.29 2.38 -11.25
N THR A 193 -22.82 2.07 -12.47
CA THR A 193 -21.96 0.91 -12.72
C THR A 193 -20.62 1.02 -12.00
N PHE A 194 -19.97 2.19 -12.01
CA PHE A 194 -18.74 2.44 -11.28
C PHE A 194 -18.94 2.26 -9.78
N ARG A 195 -20.04 2.73 -9.23
CA ARG A 195 -20.38 2.52 -7.82
C ARG A 195 -20.47 1.03 -7.48
N GLY A 196 -21.21 0.27 -8.27
CA GLY A 196 -21.35 -1.18 -8.04
C GLY A 196 -20.01 -1.95 -8.18
N ARG A 197 -19.11 -1.49 -9.04
CA ARG A 197 -17.75 -2.05 -9.15
C ARG A 197 -16.90 -1.71 -7.93
N LEU A 198 -16.99 -0.47 -7.44
CA LEU A 198 -16.30 -0.03 -6.24
C LEU A 198 -16.73 -0.84 -5.01
N ASP A 199 -18.03 -1.04 -4.82
CA ASP A 199 -18.57 -1.84 -3.71
C ASP A 199 -18.04 -3.28 -3.73
N ARG A 200 -17.91 -3.89 -4.92
CA ARG A 200 -17.34 -5.24 -5.06
C ARG A 200 -15.84 -5.28 -4.72
N LEU A 201 -15.06 -4.28 -5.16
CA LEU A 201 -13.64 -4.17 -4.80
C LEU A 201 -13.46 -3.97 -3.29
N GLU A 202 -14.24 -3.08 -2.69
CA GLU A 202 -14.19 -2.86 -1.25
C GLU A 202 -14.57 -4.10 -0.45
N ASN A 203 -15.52 -4.89 -0.94
CA ASN A 203 -15.86 -6.17 -0.30
C ASN A 203 -14.71 -7.17 -0.39
N ALA A 204 -14.01 -7.24 -1.52
CA ALA A 204 -12.81 -8.07 -1.64
C ALA A 204 -11.69 -7.60 -0.69
N VAL A 205 -11.49 -6.27 -0.55
CA VAL A 205 -10.56 -5.70 0.43
C VAL A 205 -10.97 -6.09 1.85
N ARG A 206 -12.27 -6.00 2.20
CA ARG A 206 -12.78 -6.36 3.54
C ARG A 206 -12.49 -7.81 3.86
N THR A 207 -12.81 -8.72 2.94
CA THR A 207 -12.59 -10.15 3.13
C THR A 207 -11.12 -10.45 3.39
N LEU A 208 -10.24 -10.02 2.48
CA LEU A 208 -8.81 -10.29 2.61
C LEU A 208 -8.19 -9.61 3.84
N ALA A 209 -8.60 -8.37 4.15
CA ALA A 209 -8.11 -7.66 5.32
C ALA A 209 -8.56 -8.32 6.64
N THR A 210 -9.79 -8.83 6.72
CA THR A 210 -10.27 -9.53 7.91
C THR A 210 -9.50 -10.81 8.16
N GLU A 211 -9.15 -11.54 7.11
CA GLU A 211 -8.34 -12.76 7.20
C GLU A 211 -6.87 -12.45 7.56
N HIS A 212 -6.30 -11.42 6.95
CA HIS A 212 -4.86 -11.11 7.05
C HIS A 212 -4.50 -10.21 8.25
N LEU A 213 -5.44 -9.36 8.70
CA LEU A 213 -5.28 -8.35 9.76
C LEU A 213 -6.48 -8.41 10.73
N PRO A 214 -6.75 -9.55 11.38
CA PRO A 214 -7.97 -9.74 12.16
C PRO A 214 -8.13 -8.73 13.30
N SER A 215 -7.09 -8.50 14.10
CA SER A 215 -7.14 -7.58 15.24
C SER A 215 -7.29 -6.12 14.81
N ASN A 216 -6.55 -5.69 13.78
CA ASN A 216 -6.71 -4.35 13.23
C ASN A 216 -8.07 -4.17 12.55
N SER A 217 -8.56 -5.19 11.83
CA SER A 217 -9.88 -5.15 11.21
C SER A 217 -11.00 -5.03 12.24
N MET A 218 -10.86 -5.71 13.37
CA MET A 218 -11.80 -5.62 14.49
C MET A 218 -11.78 -4.20 15.11
N LEU A 219 -10.59 -3.63 15.34
CA LEU A 219 -10.41 -2.36 16.02
C LEU A 219 -10.86 -1.14 15.18
N ILE A 220 -10.45 -1.07 13.90
CA ILE A 220 -10.60 0.13 13.06
C ILE A 220 -11.38 -0.12 11.77
N GLY A 221 -11.89 -1.32 11.60
CA GLY A 221 -12.56 -1.77 10.38
C GLY A 221 -11.59 -2.19 9.28
N PRO A 222 -11.97 -3.19 8.45
CA PRO A 222 -11.06 -3.83 7.51
C PRO A 222 -10.54 -2.91 6.41
N LEU A 223 -11.30 -1.93 5.93
CA LEU A 223 -10.83 -0.99 4.91
C LEU A 223 -9.72 -0.07 5.40
N LEU A 224 -9.83 0.43 6.63
CA LEU A 224 -8.80 1.29 7.20
C LEU A 224 -7.57 0.46 7.61
N ALA A 225 -7.77 -0.74 8.14
CA ALA A 225 -6.69 -1.69 8.44
C ALA A 225 -5.87 -2.02 7.17
N ALA A 226 -6.56 -2.36 6.07
CA ALA A 226 -5.95 -2.60 4.78
C ALA A 226 -5.12 -1.40 4.29
N ARG A 227 -5.69 -0.19 4.36
CA ARG A 227 -5.00 1.03 3.94
C ARG A 227 -3.73 1.29 4.76
N LEU A 228 -3.77 1.13 6.08
CA LEU A 228 -2.57 1.28 6.92
C LEU A 228 -1.51 0.21 6.62
N CYS A 229 -1.92 -1.02 6.36
CA CYS A 229 -1.01 -2.10 5.98
C CYS A 229 -0.30 -1.79 4.65
N VAL A 230 -1.05 -1.38 3.63
CA VAL A 230 -0.50 -1.01 2.32
C VAL A 230 0.44 0.19 2.41
N GLU A 231 0.06 1.22 3.14
CA GLU A 231 0.88 2.42 3.35
C GLU A 231 2.17 2.12 4.13
N ALA A 232 2.13 1.15 5.04
CA ALA A 232 3.30 0.66 5.74
C ALA A 232 4.15 -0.32 4.91
N HIS A 233 3.73 -0.67 3.68
CA HIS A 233 4.34 -1.68 2.80
C HIS A 233 4.34 -3.09 3.40
N GLY A 234 3.26 -3.48 4.04
CA GLY A 234 3.00 -4.83 4.53
C GLY A 234 2.80 -4.95 6.05
N ARG A 235 2.18 -6.07 6.43
CA ARG A 235 1.80 -6.39 7.81
C ARG A 235 3.00 -6.38 8.77
N MET A 236 4.09 -7.04 8.38
CA MET A 236 5.29 -7.12 9.22
C MET A 236 5.93 -5.75 9.46
N ARG A 237 5.90 -4.89 8.46
CA ARG A 237 6.45 -3.53 8.59
C ARG A 237 5.53 -2.65 9.44
N LEU A 238 4.20 -2.74 9.25
CA LEU A 238 3.24 -2.04 10.10
C LEU A 238 3.44 -2.37 11.60
N ALA A 239 3.66 -3.66 11.92
CA ALA A 239 3.91 -4.13 13.28
C ALA A 239 5.19 -3.55 13.93
N ARG A 240 6.19 -3.20 13.11
CA ARG A 240 7.48 -2.63 13.57
C ARG A 240 7.46 -1.11 13.66
N LEU A 241 6.44 -0.43 13.13
CA LEU A 241 6.35 1.02 13.19
C LEU A 241 6.07 1.50 14.62
N PRO A 242 6.75 2.57 15.06
CA PRO A 242 6.37 3.28 16.29
C PRO A 242 4.94 3.82 16.16
N SER A 243 4.20 3.82 17.27
CA SER A 243 2.81 4.33 17.29
C SER A 243 2.69 5.80 16.81
N GLY A 244 3.71 6.62 17.06
CA GLY A 244 3.77 7.98 16.54
C GLY A 244 3.83 8.04 15.00
N THR A 245 4.51 7.10 14.35
CA THR A 245 4.53 6.97 12.89
C THR A 245 3.18 6.47 12.38
N VAL A 246 2.59 5.47 13.03
CA VAL A 246 1.23 4.99 12.69
C VAL A 246 0.21 6.13 12.80
N GLN A 247 0.35 7.02 13.78
CA GLN A 247 -0.53 8.18 13.97
C GLN A 247 -0.58 9.09 12.75
N VAL A 248 0.53 9.29 12.05
CA VAL A 248 0.67 10.24 10.94
C VAL A 248 0.83 9.56 9.58
N LEU A 249 0.72 8.24 9.52
CA LEU A 249 0.83 7.46 8.29
C LEU A 249 -0.20 7.96 7.25
N GLY A 250 0.27 8.28 6.03
CA GLY A 250 -0.53 8.94 4.99
C GLY A 250 -0.61 10.47 5.10
N ALA A 251 0.17 11.08 6.01
CA ALA A 251 0.29 12.54 6.11
C ALA A 251 1.72 13.03 5.80
N GLU A 252 2.47 12.28 4.98
CA GLU A 252 3.89 12.53 4.67
C GLU A 252 4.11 13.94 4.13
N LYS A 253 3.26 14.39 3.21
CA LYS A 253 3.35 15.74 2.62
C LYS A 253 3.24 16.83 3.69
N ALA A 254 2.31 16.69 4.64
CA ALA A 254 2.15 17.63 5.74
C ALA A 254 3.31 17.55 6.74
N PHE A 255 3.82 16.34 6.98
CA PHE A 255 4.98 16.12 7.84
C PHE A 255 6.26 16.73 7.25
N PHE A 256 6.54 16.52 5.97
CA PHE A 256 7.67 17.14 5.28
C PHE A 256 7.53 18.67 5.19
N ASN A 257 6.31 19.19 5.01
CA ASN A 257 6.07 20.62 5.07
C ASN A 257 6.38 21.19 6.46
N HIS A 258 5.99 20.51 7.54
CA HIS A 258 6.36 20.87 8.90
C HIS A 258 7.88 20.97 9.08
N LEU A 259 8.63 19.96 8.60
CA LEU A 259 10.10 19.95 8.70
C LEU A 259 10.77 21.09 7.90
N LYS A 260 10.23 21.42 6.73
CA LYS A 260 10.81 22.46 5.84
C LYS A 260 10.44 23.87 6.24
N THR A 261 9.23 24.10 6.71
CA THR A 261 8.68 25.46 6.90
C THR A 261 8.37 25.82 8.35
N GLY A 262 8.52 24.87 9.30
CA GLY A 262 8.08 25.08 10.69
C GLY A 262 6.55 25.14 10.86
N ALA A 263 5.76 24.78 9.82
CA ALA A 263 4.31 24.65 9.93
C ALA A 263 3.93 23.69 11.06
N PRO A 264 2.73 23.80 11.66
CA PRO A 264 2.31 22.87 12.72
C PRO A 264 2.37 21.41 12.25
N PRO A 265 2.87 20.47 13.09
CA PRO A 265 2.95 19.07 12.73
C PRO A 265 1.56 18.46 12.52
N PRO A 266 1.41 17.48 11.59
CA PRO A 266 0.15 16.78 11.41
C PRO A 266 -0.27 16.05 12.69
N LYS A 267 -1.54 16.17 13.06
CA LYS A 267 -2.09 15.51 14.26
C LYS A 267 -2.51 14.06 14.00
N HIS A 268 -2.76 13.71 12.75
CA HIS A 268 -3.23 12.41 12.29
C HIS A 268 -3.01 12.28 10.78
N GLY A 269 -2.87 11.05 10.30
CA GLY A 269 -2.90 10.67 8.90
C GLY A 269 -4.20 9.94 8.56
N HIS A 270 -4.09 8.77 7.91
CA HIS A 270 -5.26 7.94 7.49
C HIS A 270 -6.19 7.57 8.65
N ILE A 271 -5.68 7.45 9.88
CA ILE A 271 -6.51 7.15 11.05
C ILE A 271 -7.61 8.19 11.31
N PHE A 272 -7.52 9.39 10.70
CA PHE A 272 -8.58 10.40 10.75
C PHE A 272 -9.91 9.90 10.18
N MET A 273 -9.89 8.93 9.27
CA MET A 273 -11.09 8.33 8.71
C MET A 273 -11.92 7.58 9.77
N HIS A 274 -11.31 7.19 10.90
CA HIS A 274 -12.02 6.52 11.97
C HIS A 274 -13.01 7.47 12.67
N PRO A 275 -14.28 7.05 12.91
CA PRO A 275 -15.32 7.89 13.51
C PRO A 275 -14.93 8.48 14.88
N TRP A 276 -14.17 7.75 15.69
CA TRP A 276 -13.72 8.24 16.99
C TRP A 276 -12.86 9.51 16.89
N ILE A 277 -12.16 9.72 15.76
CA ILE A 277 -11.34 10.91 15.53
C ILE A 277 -12.14 11.97 14.74
N SER A 278 -12.71 11.59 13.62
CA SER A 278 -13.34 12.53 12.68
C SER A 278 -14.57 13.24 13.29
N ARG A 279 -15.37 12.52 14.09
CA ARG A 279 -16.56 13.06 14.76
C ARG A 279 -16.26 13.76 16.10
N SER A 280 -15.01 13.68 16.59
CA SER A 280 -14.62 14.34 17.85
C SER A 280 -14.29 15.82 17.65
N PRO A 281 -14.44 16.65 18.67
CA PRO A 281 -14.03 18.06 18.65
C PRO A 281 -12.55 18.25 18.33
N LYS A 282 -12.22 19.31 17.59
CA LYS A 282 -10.86 19.56 17.08
C LYS A 282 -9.76 19.56 18.16
N TRP A 283 -10.07 19.99 19.37
CA TRP A 283 -9.09 20.12 20.48
C TRP A 283 -8.67 18.78 21.08
N ILE A 284 -9.52 17.73 21.02
CA ILE A 284 -9.19 16.41 21.56
C ILE A 284 -8.73 15.39 20.49
N ARG A 285 -8.89 15.70 19.19
CA ARG A 285 -8.53 14.77 18.10
C ARG A 285 -7.11 14.23 18.22
N GLY A 286 -6.13 15.09 18.61
CA GLY A 286 -4.75 14.67 18.77
C GLY A 286 -4.53 13.67 19.92
N LYS A 287 -5.30 13.78 21.03
CA LYS A 287 -5.24 12.83 22.14
C LYS A 287 -5.83 11.50 21.73
N ILE A 288 -7.02 11.51 21.10
CA ILE A 288 -7.69 10.30 20.60
C ILE A 288 -6.82 9.62 19.53
N SER A 289 -6.24 10.37 18.59
CA SER A 289 -5.35 9.83 17.56
C SER A 289 -4.15 9.10 18.16
N ARG A 290 -3.54 9.64 19.21
CA ARG A 290 -2.41 9.01 19.89
C ARG A 290 -2.81 7.71 20.59
N THR A 291 -3.95 7.71 21.27
CA THR A 291 -4.49 6.51 21.93
C THR A 291 -4.82 5.44 20.90
N LEU A 292 -5.54 5.79 19.82
CA LEU A 292 -5.91 4.84 18.77
C LEU A 292 -4.67 4.29 18.04
N ALA A 293 -3.70 5.13 17.69
CA ALA A 293 -2.46 4.71 17.04
C ALA A 293 -1.64 3.73 17.90
N SER A 294 -1.62 3.94 19.22
CA SER A 294 -0.97 3.01 20.16
C SER A 294 -1.65 1.64 20.13
N LYS A 295 -2.99 1.60 20.08
CA LYS A 295 -3.75 0.35 20.03
C LYS A 295 -3.64 -0.35 18.68
N ILE A 296 -3.64 0.41 17.57
CA ILE A 296 -3.35 -0.12 16.22
C ILE A 296 -1.97 -0.78 16.17
N SER A 297 -0.94 -0.15 16.77
CA SER A 297 0.41 -0.75 16.83
C SER A 297 0.46 -2.06 17.62
N ILE A 298 -0.36 -2.21 18.67
CA ILE A 298 -0.47 -3.45 19.44
C ILE A 298 -1.19 -4.51 18.59
N ALA A 299 -2.34 -4.17 18.01
CA ALA A 299 -3.11 -5.05 17.15
C ALA A 299 -2.26 -5.53 15.94
N ALA A 300 -1.47 -4.62 15.32
CA ALA A 300 -0.58 -4.98 14.23
C ALA A 300 0.50 -6.01 14.61
N LYS A 301 1.03 -5.92 15.84
CA LYS A 301 1.97 -6.94 16.35
C LYS A 301 1.29 -8.28 16.54
N ILE A 302 0.08 -8.30 17.09
CA ILE A 302 -0.71 -9.52 17.24
C ILE A 302 -0.96 -10.16 15.88
N ASP A 303 -1.42 -9.38 14.89
CA ASP A 303 -1.67 -9.86 13.53
C ASP A 303 -0.40 -10.39 12.85
N ALA A 304 0.75 -9.74 13.07
CA ALA A 304 2.01 -10.09 12.41
C ALA A 304 2.73 -11.29 13.04
N PHE A 305 2.57 -11.51 14.34
CA PHE A 305 3.28 -12.55 15.10
C PHE A 305 2.35 -13.65 15.62
N GLU A 306 1.21 -13.84 14.97
CA GLU A 306 0.25 -14.93 15.22
C GLU A 306 -0.21 -14.99 16.69
N GLY A 307 -0.38 -13.82 17.32
CA GLY A 307 -0.98 -13.73 18.64
C GLY A 307 -2.49 -14.00 18.61
N THR A 308 -3.10 -14.09 19.78
CA THR A 308 -4.57 -14.25 19.87
C THR A 308 -5.27 -13.02 19.32
N PRO A 309 -6.09 -13.16 18.25
CA PRO A 309 -6.80 -12.02 17.68
C PRO A 309 -7.69 -11.31 18.70
N TRP A 310 -7.83 -10.01 18.54
CA TRP A 310 -8.69 -9.18 19.37
C TRP A 310 -10.16 -9.59 19.27
N THR A 311 -10.85 -9.45 20.38
CA THR A 311 -12.29 -9.67 20.51
C THR A 311 -13.04 -8.34 20.59
N GLU A 312 -14.37 -8.39 20.60
CA GLU A 312 -15.21 -7.22 20.84
C GLU A 312 -14.93 -6.58 22.21
N GLU A 313 -14.63 -7.38 23.24
CA GLU A 313 -14.28 -6.89 24.59
C GLU A 313 -13.02 -6.02 24.57
N ASP A 314 -11.99 -6.40 23.77
CA ASP A 314 -10.78 -5.61 23.63
C ASP A 314 -11.06 -4.23 22.99
N VAL A 315 -11.97 -4.21 22.01
CA VAL A 315 -12.41 -2.98 21.35
C VAL A 315 -13.20 -2.10 22.31
N GLU A 316 -14.13 -2.65 23.10
CA GLU A 316 -14.87 -1.92 24.12
C GLU A 316 -13.97 -1.25 25.14
N LEU A 317 -12.88 -1.90 25.57
CA LEU A 317 -11.88 -1.29 26.45
C LEU A 317 -11.24 -0.05 25.82
N VAL A 318 -10.99 -0.09 24.50
CA VAL A 318 -10.46 1.08 23.79
C VAL A 318 -11.52 2.18 23.67
N GLU A 319 -12.75 1.81 23.37
CA GLU A 319 -13.88 2.76 23.27
C GLU A 319 -14.12 3.47 24.58
N ASN A 320 -14.17 2.75 25.70
CA ASN A 320 -14.28 3.31 27.03
C ASN A 320 -13.16 4.33 27.30
N ARG A 321 -11.92 4.03 26.90
CA ARG A 321 -10.81 4.98 27.01
C ARG A 321 -10.99 6.24 26.17
N ILE A 322 -11.59 6.13 24.99
CA ILE A 322 -11.92 7.28 24.15
C ILE A 322 -13.01 8.13 24.78
N GLU A 323 -14.05 7.52 25.38
CA GLU A 323 -15.11 8.24 26.09
C GLU A 323 -14.60 8.95 27.34
N GLU A 324 -13.67 8.35 28.08
CA GLU A 324 -12.98 9.03 29.18
C GLU A 324 -12.26 10.30 28.69
N ILE A 325 -11.58 10.23 27.53
CA ILE A 325 -10.92 11.41 26.97
C ILE A 325 -11.96 12.49 26.60
N ARG A 326 -13.10 12.12 26.04
CA ARG A 326 -14.18 13.06 25.71
C ARG A 326 -14.74 13.73 26.96
N THR A 327 -14.98 12.95 28.00
CA THR A 327 -15.53 13.42 29.29
C THR A 327 -14.54 14.33 30.03
N ASN A 328 -13.26 13.98 30.07
CA ASN A 328 -12.23 14.73 30.77
C ASN A 328 -11.82 16.04 30.05
N PHE A 329 -12.13 16.20 28.78
CA PHE A 329 -11.79 17.38 27.99
C PHE A 329 -12.98 17.93 27.20
N PRO A 330 -14.08 18.33 27.87
CA PRO A 330 -15.30 18.78 27.21
C PRO A 330 -15.12 20.13 26.50
N THR A 331 -14.17 20.95 26.93
CA THR A 331 -13.87 22.27 26.38
C THR A 331 -12.42 22.42 25.98
N PRO A 332 -12.09 23.35 25.07
CA PRO A 332 -10.70 23.66 24.73
C PRO A 332 -9.91 24.11 25.98
N GLN A 333 -8.74 23.50 26.21
CA GLN A 333 -7.83 23.99 27.29
C GLN A 333 -7.25 25.35 26.91
N SER A 334 -7.20 26.28 27.84
CA SER A 334 -6.54 27.59 27.66
C SER A 334 -5.05 27.40 27.43
N ARG A 335 -4.44 28.25 26.54
CA ARG A 335 -3.00 28.17 26.21
C ARG A 335 -2.05 28.23 27.42
N SER A 336 -2.52 28.74 28.59
CA SER A 336 -1.74 28.83 29.84
C SER A 336 -1.50 27.47 30.51
N GLN A 337 -2.21 26.41 30.13
CA GLN A 337 -2.06 25.06 30.74
C GLN A 337 -1.25 24.09 29.85
N GLN A 338 -0.65 24.56 28.77
CA GLN A 338 0.15 23.73 27.81
C GLN A 338 1.67 23.96 27.91
N ARG A 339 2.16 24.65 28.97
CA ARG A 339 3.60 24.78 29.25
C ARG A 339 4.08 23.83 30.33
#